data_50080cf52fb7cb7c5f47a22b0ddd30c8
#
_entry.id   50080cf52fb7cb7c5f47a22b0ddd30c8
#
_cell.length_a   1.000
_cell.length_b   1.000
_cell.length_c   1.000
_cell.angle_alpha   90.00
_cell.angle_beta   90.00
_cell.angle_gamma   90.00
#
_symmetry.space_group_name_H-M   'P 1'
#
loop_
_entity.id
_entity.type
_entity.pdbx_description
1 polymer ?
#
loop_
_entity_poly.entity_id
_entity_poly.type
_entity_poly.pdbx_seq_one_letter_code
_entity_poly.pdbx_strand_id
1 'polypeptide(L)'
;MTDELILVYNYKNLKKALEYRKEELDQKIICFDFISHKHLRKLGISHNFAEDYIESKEKELIDNTTREIMFSWYDNDDIKNCLIYKNLNLGWLLENELYGYFLEVIKNFISLKKIIKDEKPKKIVSTDSLCAISKEISKKTQIEI
;
A
#
# COMPACT_ATOMS: atom_id res chain seq x y z
N MET A 1 -3.41 -16.60 -14.78
CA MET A 1 -3.89 -15.21 -14.94
C MET A 1 -5.09 -15.08 -14.02
N THR A 2 -4.98 -14.28 -12.98
CA THR A 2 -6.01 -14.16 -11.93
C THR A 2 -7.18 -13.31 -12.44
N ASP A 3 -8.42 -13.75 -12.27
CA ASP A 3 -9.57 -12.95 -12.72
C ASP A 3 -9.77 -11.73 -11.83
N GLU A 4 -9.76 -11.92 -10.50
CA GLU A 4 -9.94 -10.84 -9.56
C GLU A 4 -8.91 -10.89 -8.41
N LEU A 5 -8.33 -9.73 -8.06
CA LEU A 5 -7.58 -9.54 -6.82
C LEU A 5 -8.46 -8.87 -5.78
N ILE A 6 -8.56 -9.48 -4.60
CA ILE A 6 -9.21 -8.89 -3.43
C ILE A 6 -8.12 -8.41 -2.48
N LEU A 7 -8.02 -7.09 -2.29
CA LEU A 7 -7.01 -6.47 -1.45
C LEU A 7 -7.57 -6.19 -0.06
N VAL A 8 -6.91 -6.73 0.95
CA VAL A 8 -7.24 -6.51 2.37
C VAL A 8 -6.17 -5.62 2.98
N TYR A 9 -6.51 -4.34 3.16
CA TYR A 9 -5.59 -3.36 3.73
C TYR A 9 -5.36 -3.59 5.23
N ASN A 10 -6.44 -3.81 5.97
CA ASN A 10 -6.38 -4.06 7.40
C ASN A 10 -7.51 -4.98 7.86
N TYR A 11 -7.43 -5.44 9.11
CA TYR A 11 -8.40 -6.37 9.69
C TYR A 11 -9.86 -5.86 9.68
N LYS A 12 -10.08 -4.56 9.79
CA LYS A 12 -11.45 -3.98 9.75
C LYS A 12 -12.13 -4.22 8.40
N ASN A 13 -11.36 -4.34 7.34
CA ASN A 13 -11.84 -4.54 5.97
C ASN A 13 -12.01 -6.02 5.60
N LEU A 14 -11.47 -6.92 6.42
CA LEU A 14 -11.46 -8.34 6.13
C LEU A 14 -12.87 -8.90 5.90
N LYS A 15 -13.84 -8.54 6.75
CA LYS A 15 -15.22 -9.02 6.61
C LYS A 15 -15.81 -8.65 5.25
N LYS A 16 -15.69 -7.38 4.86
CA LYS A 16 -16.17 -6.90 3.54
C LYS A 16 -15.46 -7.62 2.39
N ALA A 17 -14.15 -7.81 2.51
CA ALA A 17 -13.36 -8.51 1.49
C ALA A 17 -13.84 -9.95 1.31
N LEU A 18 -14.17 -10.65 2.39
CA LEU A 18 -14.70 -12.01 2.33
C LEU A 18 -16.12 -12.08 1.75
N GLU A 19 -16.95 -11.05 1.96
CA GLU A 19 -18.28 -10.95 1.36
C GLU A 19 -18.22 -10.82 -0.18
N TYR A 20 -17.13 -10.30 -0.74
CA TYR A 20 -16.89 -10.22 -2.19
C TYR A 20 -16.42 -11.54 -2.80
N ARG A 21 -16.05 -12.51 -1.98
CA ARG A 21 -15.56 -13.80 -2.47
C ARG A 21 -16.65 -14.56 -3.18
N LYS A 22 -16.33 -15.03 -4.39
CA LYS A 22 -17.21 -15.85 -5.24
C LYS A 22 -16.49 -17.16 -5.55
N GLU A 23 -17.10 -18.29 -5.25
CA GLU A 23 -16.50 -19.61 -5.47
C GLU A 23 -16.27 -19.95 -6.95
N GLU A 24 -17.01 -19.29 -7.84
CA GLU A 24 -16.97 -19.54 -9.28
C GLU A 24 -15.84 -18.78 -10.02
N LEU A 25 -15.14 -17.85 -9.36
CA LEU A 25 -14.10 -17.01 -9.96
C LEU A 25 -12.71 -17.39 -9.45
N ASP A 26 -11.71 -17.27 -10.31
CA ASP A 26 -10.30 -17.34 -9.90
C ASP A 26 -9.92 -16.06 -9.15
N GLN A 27 -10.27 -16.05 -7.88
CA GLN A 27 -10.04 -14.91 -6.97
C GLN A 27 -8.86 -15.17 -6.06
N LYS A 28 -7.97 -14.18 -5.97
CA LYS A 28 -6.81 -14.21 -5.09
C LYS A 28 -6.91 -13.11 -4.03
N ILE A 29 -6.78 -13.49 -2.77
CA ILE A 29 -6.77 -12.55 -1.65
C ILE A 29 -5.34 -12.16 -1.33
N ILE A 30 -5.07 -10.85 -1.23
CA ILE A 30 -3.78 -10.30 -0.82
C ILE A 30 -3.97 -9.46 0.43
N CYS A 31 -3.26 -9.82 1.51
CA CYS A 31 -3.27 -9.07 2.77
C CYS A 31 -2.08 -8.12 2.85
N PHE A 32 -2.32 -6.91 3.33
CA PHE A 32 -1.29 -5.89 3.58
C PHE A 32 -0.94 -5.76 5.06
N ASP A 33 -1.70 -6.39 5.96
CA ASP A 33 -1.44 -6.39 7.40
C ASP A 33 -1.33 -7.82 7.97
N PHE A 34 -0.51 -7.94 9.00
CA PHE A 34 -0.22 -9.23 9.63
C PHE A 34 -1.42 -9.81 10.39
N ILE A 35 -2.32 -8.98 10.91
CA ILE A 35 -3.48 -9.45 11.69
C ILE A 35 -4.46 -10.15 10.75
N SER A 36 -4.76 -9.55 9.60
CA SER A 36 -5.59 -10.16 8.55
C SER A 36 -4.98 -11.47 8.04
N HIS A 37 -3.67 -11.46 7.75
CA HIS A 37 -2.94 -12.65 7.36
C HIS A 37 -3.10 -13.79 8.38
N LYS A 38 -2.84 -13.51 9.66
CA LYS A 38 -2.99 -14.49 10.74
C LYS A 38 -4.42 -15.01 10.87
N HIS A 39 -5.41 -14.14 10.68
CA HIS A 39 -6.83 -14.51 10.78
C HIS A 39 -7.26 -15.42 9.62
N LEU A 40 -6.94 -15.05 8.38
CA LEU A 40 -7.23 -15.89 7.21
C LEU A 40 -6.56 -17.26 7.29
N ARG A 41 -5.32 -17.30 7.78
CA ARG A 41 -4.61 -18.58 8.01
C ARG A 41 -5.35 -19.46 9.02
N LYS A 42 -5.88 -18.88 10.11
CA LYS A 42 -6.69 -19.62 11.10
C LYS A 42 -8.00 -20.17 10.51
N LEU A 43 -8.59 -19.45 9.57
CA LEU A 43 -9.81 -19.86 8.86
C LEU A 43 -9.54 -20.86 7.73
N GLY A 44 -8.29 -21.21 7.46
CA GLY A 44 -7.93 -22.09 6.34
C GLY A 44 -8.18 -21.45 4.96
N ILE A 45 -8.31 -20.12 4.88
CA ILE A 45 -8.56 -19.40 3.63
C ILE A 45 -7.24 -19.15 2.92
N SER A 46 -7.13 -19.63 1.67
CA SER A 46 -5.97 -19.39 0.81
C SER A 46 -5.81 -17.91 0.52
N HIS A 47 -4.63 -17.37 0.76
CA HIS A 47 -4.29 -15.96 0.53
C HIS A 47 -2.77 -15.80 0.45
N ASN A 48 -2.33 -14.64 -0.04
CA ASN A 48 -0.93 -14.25 -0.06
C ASN A 48 -0.72 -13.02 0.84
N PHE A 49 0.49 -12.84 1.31
CA PHE A 49 0.87 -11.64 2.04
C PHE A 49 1.63 -10.69 1.11
N ALA A 50 1.29 -9.41 1.12
CA ALA A 50 1.86 -8.43 0.20
C ALA A 50 3.39 -8.33 0.30
N GLU A 51 3.94 -8.58 1.50
CA GLU A 51 5.40 -8.58 1.72
C GLU A 51 6.12 -9.73 1.02
N ASP A 52 5.42 -10.84 0.71
CA ASP A 52 6.03 -11.98 -0.01
C ASP A 52 6.40 -11.63 -1.46
N TYR A 53 5.81 -10.55 -2.01
CA TYR A 53 6.13 -10.03 -3.34
C TYR A 53 7.31 -9.04 -3.35
N ILE A 54 7.78 -8.61 -2.17
CA ILE A 54 8.82 -7.59 -2.03
C ILE A 54 10.19 -8.24 -1.86
N GLU A 55 11.00 -8.15 -2.89
CA GLU A 55 12.39 -8.59 -2.88
C GLU A 55 13.32 -7.50 -2.29
N SER A 56 14.59 -7.83 -2.10
CA SER A 56 15.59 -6.89 -1.56
C SER A 56 15.69 -5.60 -2.37
N LYS A 57 15.50 -5.68 -3.68
CA LYS A 57 15.56 -4.55 -4.61
C LYS A 57 14.39 -3.57 -4.39
N GLU A 58 13.19 -4.09 -4.19
CA GLU A 58 12.02 -3.26 -3.87
C GLU A 58 12.13 -2.66 -2.46
N LYS A 59 12.71 -3.39 -1.49
CA LYS A 59 12.96 -2.85 -0.13
C LYS A 59 13.90 -1.65 -0.19
N GLU A 60 14.98 -1.75 -0.93
CA GLU A 60 15.93 -0.65 -1.13
C GLU A 60 15.26 0.54 -1.84
N LEU A 61 14.44 0.28 -2.86
CA LEU A 61 13.68 1.33 -3.54
C LEU A 61 12.69 2.03 -2.61
N ILE A 62 11.98 1.29 -1.76
CA ILE A 62 11.04 1.83 -0.76
C ILE A 62 11.79 2.76 0.20
N ASP A 63 12.91 2.30 0.77
CA ASP A 63 13.69 3.08 1.73
C ASP A 63 14.25 4.35 1.09
N ASN A 64 14.90 4.25 -0.07
CA ASN A 64 15.47 5.39 -0.77
C ASN A 64 14.39 6.41 -1.17
N THR A 65 13.27 5.97 -1.75
CA THR A 65 12.17 6.87 -2.13
C THR A 65 11.56 7.56 -0.92
N THR A 66 11.41 6.83 0.19
CA THR A 66 10.89 7.40 1.44
C THR A 66 11.81 8.49 1.95
N ARG A 67 13.11 8.24 1.96
CA ARG A 67 14.13 9.24 2.38
C ARG A 67 14.14 10.45 1.47
N GLU A 68 14.11 10.26 0.15
CA GLU A 68 14.06 11.38 -0.81
C GLU A 68 12.86 12.28 -0.54
N ILE A 69 11.67 11.72 -0.36
CA ILE A 69 10.48 12.50 -0.06
C ILE A 69 10.61 13.21 1.29
N MET A 70 11.11 12.51 2.30
CA MET A 70 11.30 13.06 3.65
C MET A 70 12.24 14.26 3.68
N PHE A 71 13.31 14.23 2.91
CA PHE A 71 14.27 15.33 2.88
C PHE A 71 13.91 16.44 1.89
N SER A 72 13.04 16.18 0.92
CA SER A 72 12.66 17.17 -0.10
C SER A 72 11.39 17.96 0.19
N TRP A 73 10.49 17.45 1.04
CA TRP A 73 9.19 18.12 1.23
C TRP A 73 9.29 19.51 1.88
N TYR A 74 10.32 19.75 2.69
CA TYR A 74 10.55 21.04 3.35
C TYR A 74 11.73 21.84 2.75
N ASP A 75 12.32 21.41 1.63
CA ASP A 75 13.35 22.15 0.90
C ASP A 75 12.76 23.35 0.16
N ASN A 76 11.44 23.38 -0.05
CA ASN A 76 10.75 24.55 -0.55
C ASN A 76 10.79 25.68 0.49
N ASP A 77 11.34 26.85 0.11
CA ASP A 77 11.54 27.99 1.02
C ASP A 77 10.23 28.48 1.66
N ASP A 78 9.11 28.43 0.94
CA ASP A 78 7.81 28.83 1.47
C ASP A 78 7.36 27.90 2.62
N ILE A 79 7.52 26.59 2.43
CA ILE A 79 7.19 25.59 3.46
C ILE A 79 8.15 25.73 4.64
N LYS A 80 9.45 25.86 4.39
CA LYS A 80 10.48 26.03 5.41
C LYS A 80 10.22 27.23 6.29
N ASN A 81 9.89 28.39 5.68
CA ASN A 81 9.59 29.61 6.39
C ASN A 81 8.32 29.50 7.26
N CYS A 82 7.30 28.82 6.78
CA CYS A 82 6.06 28.55 7.53
C CYS A 82 6.28 27.62 8.74
N LEU A 83 7.32 26.78 8.70
CA LEU A 83 7.61 25.81 9.76
C LEU A 83 8.57 26.36 10.84
N ILE A 84 9.08 27.58 10.70
CA ILE A 84 9.93 28.21 11.71
C ILE A 84 9.06 28.95 12.73
N TYR A 85 9.09 28.51 13.99
CA TYR A 85 8.45 29.19 15.11
C TYR A 85 9.45 29.46 16.22
N LYS A 86 9.63 30.73 16.57
CA LYS A 86 10.60 31.16 17.61
C LYS A 86 12.00 30.51 17.43
N ASN A 87 12.51 30.52 16.23
CA ASN A 87 13.79 29.91 15.84
C ASN A 87 13.83 28.36 15.95
N LEU A 88 12.69 27.70 16.15
CA LEU A 88 12.57 26.24 16.11
C LEU A 88 12.04 25.83 14.75
N ASN A 89 12.67 24.84 14.14
CA ASN A 89 12.17 24.21 12.92
C ASN A 89 11.18 23.10 13.28
N LEU A 90 9.88 23.40 13.14
CA LEU A 90 8.81 22.44 13.44
C LEU A 90 8.83 21.24 12.48
N GLY A 91 9.44 21.39 11.29
CA GLY A 91 9.60 20.28 10.33
C GLY A 91 10.39 19.11 10.93
N TRP A 92 11.40 19.39 11.74
CA TRP A 92 12.16 18.34 12.41
C TRP A 92 11.36 17.59 13.48
N LEU A 93 10.40 18.25 14.12
CA LEU A 93 9.53 17.57 15.09
C LEU A 93 8.56 16.60 14.43
N LEU A 94 8.20 16.87 13.17
CA LEU A 94 7.28 16.03 12.41
C LEU A 94 7.99 14.93 11.59
N GLU A 95 9.33 14.96 11.57
CA GLU A 95 10.12 14.09 10.68
C GLU A 95 9.83 12.60 10.92
N ASN A 96 9.79 12.16 12.16
CA ASN A 96 9.57 10.74 12.48
C ASN A 96 8.14 10.27 12.15
N GLU A 97 7.13 11.08 12.46
CA GLU A 97 5.75 10.76 12.12
C GLU A 97 5.52 10.73 10.62
N LEU A 98 6.04 11.71 9.90
CA LEU A 98 5.92 11.79 8.46
C LEU A 98 6.70 10.66 7.77
N TYR A 99 7.88 10.28 8.29
CA TYR A 99 8.62 9.15 7.78
C TYR A 99 7.79 7.87 7.83
N GLY A 100 7.19 7.55 8.97
CA GLY A 100 6.33 6.38 9.12
C GLY A 100 5.15 6.38 8.14
N TYR A 101 4.51 7.54 7.99
CA TYR A 101 3.40 7.70 7.05
C TYR A 101 3.83 7.50 5.58
N PHE A 102 4.90 8.16 5.15
CA PHE A 102 5.39 8.02 3.77
C PHE A 102 5.91 6.62 3.50
N LEU A 103 6.60 6.00 4.45
CA LEU A 103 7.08 4.62 4.34
C LEU A 103 5.92 3.66 4.05
N GLU A 104 4.81 3.79 4.78
CA GLU A 104 3.63 2.95 4.58
C GLU A 104 3.00 3.17 3.20
N VAL A 105 2.80 4.43 2.80
CA VAL A 105 2.21 4.77 1.50
C VAL A 105 3.06 4.26 0.34
N ILE A 106 4.37 4.48 0.40
CA ILE A 106 5.31 4.08 -0.65
C ILE A 106 5.43 2.57 -0.71
N LYS A 107 5.53 1.90 0.45
CA LYS A 107 5.52 0.43 0.55
C LYS A 107 4.28 -0.14 -0.13
N ASN A 108 3.09 0.36 0.22
CA ASN A 108 1.84 -0.11 -0.35
C ASN A 108 1.76 0.12 -1.86
N PHE A 109 2.22 1.28 -2.34
CA PHE A 109 2.25 1.59 -3.77
C PHE A 109 3.19 0.65 -4.55
N ILE A 110 4.42 0.46 -4.07
CA ILE A 110 5.41 -0.39 -4.73
C ILE A 110 4.97 -1.86 -4.68
N SER A 111 4.48 -2.33 -3.52
CA SER A 111 3.95 -3.68 -3.36
C SER A 111 2.80 -3.94 -4.33
N LEU A 112 1.82 -3.04 -4.38
CA LEU A 112 0.66 -3.22 -5.25
C LEU A 112 1.05 -3.19 -6.73
N LYS A 113 1.97 -2.32 -7.13
CA LYS A 113 2.49 -2.27 -8.50
C LYS A 113 3.18 -3.60 -8.88
N LYS A 114 3.95 -4.19 -7.97
CA LYS A 114 4.60 -5.48 -8.18
C LYS A 114 3.58 -6.61 -8.26
N ILE A 115 2.63 -6.67 -7.34
CA ILE A 115 1.54 -7.66 -7.31
C ILE A 115 0.76 -7.63 -8.62
N ILE A 116 0.35 -6.46 -9.09
CA ILE A 116 -0.39 -6.31 -10.35
C ILE A 116 0.43 -6.81 -11.55
N LYS A 117 1.72 -6.52 -11.56
CA LYS A 117 2.63 -6.97 -12.62
C LYS A 117 2.75 -8.51 -12.66
N ASP A 118 2.84 -9.14 -11.48
CA ASP A 118 3.07 -10.58 -11.36
C ASP A 118 1.77 -11.36 -11.55
N GLU A 119 0.65 -10.92 -10.97
CA GLU A 119 -0.64 -11.61 -11.01
C GLU A 119 -1.46 -11.32 -12.27
N LYS A 120 -1.26 -10.16 -12.89
CA LYS A 120 -1.98 -9.70 -14.09
C LYS A 120 -3.50 -9.84 -13.98
N PRO A 121 -4.13 -9.26 -12.95
CA PRO A 121 -5.56 -9.39 -12.72
C PRO A 121 -6.35 -8.62 -13.78
N LYS A 122 -7.57 -9.09 -14.06
CA LYS A 122 -8.53 -8.35 -14.87
C LYS A 122 -9.25 -7.28 -14.05
N LYS A 123 -9.45 -7.56 -12.75
CA LYS A 123 -10.16 -6.67 -11.83
C LYS A 123 -9.50 -6.64 -10.46
N ILE A 124 -9.57 -5.50 -9.80
CA ILE A 124 -9.10 -5.30 -8.43
C ILE A 124 -10.28 -4.86 -7.57
N VAL A 125 -10.52 -5.57 -6.48
CA VAL A 125 -11.46 -5.18 -5.43
C VAL A 125 -10.67 -4.68 -4.24
N SER A 126 -10.79 -3.41 -3.92
CA SER A 126 -10.05 -2.79 -2.82
C SER A 126 -10.93 -1.84 -2.02
N THR A 127 -10.53 -1.59 -0.77
CA THR A 127 -11.19 -0.67 0.15
C THR A 127 -10.17 0.31 0.73
N ASP A 128 -10.66 1.43 1.26
CA ASP A 128 -9.87 2.45 1.97
C ASP A 128 -8.67 2.99 1.19
N SER A 129 -7.52 3.09 1.87
CA SER A 129 -6.29 3.68 1.32
C SER A 129 -5.80 2.99 0.05
N LEU A 130 -5.96 1.67 -0.05
CA LEU A 130 -5.57 0.92 -1.25
C LEU A 130 -6.45 1.24 -2.46
N CYS A 131 -7.70 1.68 -2.24
CA CYS A 131 -8.59 2.08 -3.33
C CYS A 131 -8.02 3.28 -4.10
N ALA A 132 -7.49 4.28 -3.40
CA ALA A 132 -6.87 5.44 -4.04
C ALA A 132 -5.62 5.04 -4.86
N ILE A 133 -4.75 4.22 -4.27
CA ILE A 133 -3.55 3.71 -4.93
C ILE A 133 -3.92 2.84 -6.14
N SER A 134 -4.90 1.94 -6.00
CA SER A 134 -5.38 1.08 -7.09
C SER A 134 -5.90 1.90 -8.27
N LYS A 135 -6.70 2.95 -8.00
CA LYS A 135 -7.21 3.87 -9.04
C LYS A 135 -6.11 4.58 -9.81
N GLU A 136 -5.05 5.03 -9.14
CA GLU A 136 -3.93 5.66 -9.83
C GLU A 136 -3.15 4.67 -10.71
N ILE A 137 -2.99 3.44 -10.26
CA ILE A 137 -2.32 2.40 -11.06
C ILE A 137 -3.20 1.98 -12.24
N SER A 138 -4.52 1.82 -12.05
CA SER A 138 -5.45 1.38 -13.09
C SER A 138 -5.55 2.35 -14.25
N LYS A 139 -5.45 3.67 -14.02
CA LYS A 139 -5.39 4.68 -15.09
C LYS A 139 -4.30 4.39 -16.14
N LYS A 140 -3.25 3.67 -15.73
CA LYS A 140 -2.10 3.32 -16.60
C LYS A 140 -2.15 1.89 -17.13
N THR A 141 -3.02 1.02 -16.59
CA THR A 141 -2.98 -0.42 -16.85
C THR A 141 -4.27 -1.01 -17.44
N GLN A 142 -5.33 -0.21 -17.62
CA GLN A 142 -6.66 -0.65 -18.10
C GLN A 142 -7.30 -1.76 -17.26
N ILE A 143 -6.99 -1.84 -15.97
CA ILE A 143 -7.57 -2.82 -15.04
C ILE A 143 -8.83 -2.22 -14.42
N GLU A 144 -9.91 -3.00 -14.31
CA GLU A 144 -11.15 -2.61 -13.62
C GLU A 144 -10.93 -2.57 -12.09
N ILE A 145 -11.51 -1.55 -11.40
CA ILE A 145 -11.48 -1.42 -9.93
C ILE A 145 -12.89 -1.40 -9.37
#